data_54e8ac1e4f28ac3bb071bc38500f6203
#
_entry.id   54e8ac1e4f28ac3bb071bc38500f6203
#
_cell.length_a   1.000
_cell.length_b   1.000
_cell.length_c   1.000
_cell.angle_alpha   90.00
_cell.angle_beta   90.00
_cell.angle_gamma   90.00
#
_symmetry.space_group_name_H-M   'P 1'
#
loop_
_entity.id
_entity.type
_entity.pdbx_description
1 polymer ?
#
loop_
_entity_poly.entity_id
_entity_poly.type
_entity_poly.pdbx_seq_one_letter_code
_entity_poly.pdbx_strand_id
1 'polypeptide(L)'
;MITQASRAAILFLFSIVFFLLPMDASAAPYNGQVFTYQQPDGTPIQIRLYGDEFYAVAETIDGYTITKDLKTGKFCYARLAPDGRSFISTGRAIGEGGGNQNLKKGQRLLPSMRGELSKAARGRLGVDERGRLLAEVAAKVRPKDFGYDKWT
;
A
#
# COMPACT_ATOMS: atom_id res chain seq x y z
N MET A 1 23.26 -20.42 43.76
CA MET A 1 22.55 -19.12 44.05
C MET A 1 22.90 -18.14 42.93
N ILE A 2 21.90 -17.73 42.13
CA ILE A 2 22.12 -16.74 41.06
C ILE A 2 22.19 -15.35 41.73
N THR A 3 23.30 -14.65 41.54
CA THR A 3 23.53 -13.33 42.12
C THR A 3 22.58 -12.27 41.50
N GLN A 4 22.36 -11.16 42.22
CA GLN A 4 21.54 -10.03 41.72
C GLN A 4 22.09 -9.49 40.39
N ALA A 5 23.39 -9.45 40.19
CA ALA A 5 24.05 -9.02 38.96
C ALA A 5 23.76 -9.98 37.79
N SER A 6 23.68 -11.29 38.00
CA SER A 6 23.34 -12.27 36.99
C SER A 6 21.87 -12.15 36.50
N ARG A 7 20.97 -11.79 37.43
CA ARG A 7 19.55 -11.56 37.07
C ARG A 7 19.37 -10.30 36.22
N ALA A 8 20.08 -9.22 36.55
CA ALA A 8 20.05 -8.00 35.76
C ALA A 8 20.62 -8.20 34.36
N ALA A 9 21.71 -8.96 34.22
CA ALA A 9 22.31 -9.29 32.93
C ALA A 9 21.39 -10.15 32.07
N ILE A 10 20.69 -11.12 32.66
CA ILE A 10 19.71 -11.99 31.92
C ILE A 10 18.51 -11.17 31.42
N LEU A 11 17.97 -10.26 32.27
CA LEU A 11 16.87 -9.37 31.88
C LEU A 11 17.28 -8.40 30.78
N PHE A 12 18.51 -7.88 30.82
CA PHE A 12 19.04 -7.00 29.79
C PHE A 12 19.23 -7.73 28.44
N LEU A 13 19.76 -8.95 28.51
CA LEU A 13 19.90 -9.80 27.32
C LEU A 13 18.53 -10.15 26.69
N PHE A 14 17.53 -10.46 27.50
CA PHE A 14 16.17 -10.76 27.05
C PHE A 14 15.51 -9.53 26.40
N SER A 15 15.78 -8.33 26.93
CA SER A 15 15.30 -7.06 26.37
C SER A 15 15.91 -6.79 24.98
N ILE A 16 17.21 -7.07 24.79
CA ILE A 16 17.89 -6.89 23.49
C ILE A 16 17.37 -7.88 22.46
N VAL A 17 17.15 -9.14 22.82
CA VAL A 17 16.62 -10.17 21.92
C VAL A 17 15.21 -9.83 21.47
N PHE A 18 14.37 -9.28 22.36
CA PHE A 18 13.02 -8.85 22.02
C PHE A 18 12.99 -7.68 20.99
N PHE A 19 13.99 -6.81 21.03
CA PHE A 19 14.13 -5.69 20.06
C PHE A 19 14.68 -6.11 18.69
N LEU A 20 15.27 -7.31 18.59
CA LEU A 20 15.85 -7.85 17.35
C LEU A 20 14.89 -8.73 16.55
N LEU A 21 13.66 -8.95 17.05
CA LEU A 21 12.66 -9.68 16.27
C LEU A 21 12.24 -8.83 15.06
N PRO A 22 12.40 -9.32 13.82
CA PRO A 22 11.91 -8.62 12.64
C PRO A 22 10.39 -8.51 12.77
N MET A 23 9.90 -7.30 12.89
CA MET A 23 8.47 -7.03 12.69
C MET A 23 8.24 -6.99 11.19
N ASP A 24 7.70 -8.07 10.63
CA ASP A 24 7.17 -8.05 9.29
C ASP A 24 5.98 -7.08 9.26
N ALA A 25 6.26 -5.83 8.92
CA ALA A 25 5.24 -4.85 8.61
C ALA A 25 4.68 -5.15 7.21
N SER A 26 3.85 -6.18 7.12
CA SER A 26 3.04 -6.42 5.93
C SER A 26 1.91 -5.39 5.92
N ALA A 27 1.94 -4.46 4.97
CA ALA A 27 0.82 -3.57 4.75
C ALA A 27 -0.38 -4.42 4.31
N ALA A 28 -1.41 -4.47 5.16
CA ALA A 28 -2.63 -5.21 4.84
C ALA A 28 -3.33 -4.57 3.63
N PRO A 29 -3.75 -5.36 2.64
CA PRO A 29 -4.47 -4.82 1.50
C PRO A 29 -5.79 -4.18 1.94
N TYR A 30 -6.19 -3.12 1.26
CA TYR A 30 -7.50 -2.50 1.45
C TYR A 30 -8.59 -3.42 0.90
N ASN A 31 -9.56 -3.73 1.73
CA ASN A 31 -10.72 -4.57 1.38
C ASN A 31 -12.04 -3.86 1.74
N GLY A 32 -12.23 -2.67 1.18
CA GLY A 32 -13.42 -1.87 1.42
C GLY A 32 -13.36 -0.99 2.66
N GLN A 33 -12.18 -0.75 3.23
CA GLN A 33 -12.02 0.21 4.32
C GLN A 33 -12.46 1.60 3.88
N VAL A 34 -13.16 2.29 4.77
CA VAL A 34 -13.70 3.63 4.55
C VAL A 34 -12.73 4.67 5.07
N PHE A 35 -12.45 5.65 4.24
CA PHE A 35 -11.61 6.80 4.57
C PHE A 35 -12.36 8.10 4.29
N THR A 36 -12.09 9.11 5.10
CA THR A 36 -12.58 10.47 4.85
C THR A 36 -11.49 11.28 4.15
N TYR A 37 -11.83 11.82 2.99
CA TYR A 37 -10.99 12.72 2.21
C TYR A 37 -11.67 14.08 2.09
N GLN A 38 -10.93 15.07 1.64
CA GLN A 38 -11.48 16.39 1.36
C GLN A 38 -11.38 16.69 -0.14
N GLN A 39 -12.43 17.25 -0.70
CA GLN A 39 -12.40 17.88 -2.02
C GLN A 39 -11.51 19.13 -1.98
N PRO A 40 -11.03 19.65 -3.11
CA PRO A 40 -10.25 20.89 -3.14
C PRO A 40 -10.95 22.11 -2.50
N ASP A 41 -12.27 22.09 -2.47
CA ASP A 41 -13.09 23.12 -1.82
C ASP A 41 -13.31 22.90 -0.31
N GLY A 42 -12.65 21.87 0.27
CA GLY A 42 -12.77 21.52 1.68
C GLY A 42 -13.96 20.59 2.01
N THR A 43 -14.82 20.28 1.05
CA THR A 43 -15.96 19.38 1.28
C THR A 43 -15.49 17.98 1.65
N PRO A 44 -15.88 17.42 2.82
CA PRO A 44 -15.50 16.06 3.20
C PRO A 44 -16.28 15.03 2.36
N ILE A 45 -15.57 14.00 1.92
CA ILE A 45 -16.15 12.88 1.19
C ILE A 45 -15.70 11.56 1.83
N GLN A 46 -16.58 10.58 1.84
CA GLN A 46 -16.25 9.22 2.27
C GLN A 46 -16.03 8.33 1.06
N ILE A 47 -14.91 7.62 1.05
CA ILE A 47 -14.56 6.69 -0.01
C ILE A 47 -14.16 5.34 0.56
N ARG A 48 -14.40 4.28 -0.20
CA ARG A 48 -13.90 2.94 0.06
C ARG A 48 -12.70 2.66 -0.81
N LEU A 49 -11.67 2.04 -0.23
CA LEU A 49 -10.48 1.59 -0.97
C LEU A 49 -10.45 0.07 -1.09
N TYR A 50 -10.02 -0.40 -2.25
CA TYR A 50 -9.76 -1.81 -2.57
C TYR A 50 -8.42 -1.93 -3.27
N GLY A 51 -7.53 -2.79 -2.79
CA GLY A 51 -6.19 -3.00 -3.36
C GLY A 51 -5.10 -2.86 -2.32
N ASP A 52 -3.95 -2.39 -2.72
CA ASP A 52 -2.77 -2.24 -1.87
C ASP A 52 -2.08 -0.88 -2.10
N GLU A 53 -0.91 -0.68 -1.50
CA GLU A 53 -0.12 0.55 -1.65
C GLU A 53 0.42 0.78 -3.06
N PHE A 54 0.42 -0.23 -3.92
CA PHE A 54 0.91 -0.14 -5.30
C PHE A 54 -0.20 0.08 -6.32
N TYR A 55 -1.39 -0.44 -6.03
CA TYR A 55 -2.58 -0.27 -6.86
C TYR A 55 -3.84 -0.34 -6.02
N ALA A 56 -4.53 0.77 -5.90
CA ALA A 56 -5.83 0.83 -5.23
C ALA A 56 -6.91 1.41 -6.15
N VAL A 57 -8.13 0.92 -5.99
CA VAL A 57 -9.34 1.47 -6.59
C VAL A 57 -10.16 2.11 -5.50
N ALA A 58 -10.59 3.34 -5.76
CA ALA A 58 -11.49 4.08 -4.88
C ALA A 58 -12.94 3.99 -5.37
N GLU A 59 -13.87 3.86 -4.43
CA GLU A 59 -15.30 3.85 -4.69
C GLU A 59 -16.03 4.76 -3.70
N THR A 60 -17.19 5.26 -4.10
CA THR A 60 -18.14 5.86 -3.16
C THR A 60 -18.69 4.79 -2.20
N ILE A 61 -19.34 5.23 -1.12
CA ILE A 61 -20.01 4.30 -0.19
C ILE A 61 -21.06 3.44 -0.90
N ASP A 62 -21.69 3.98 -1.96
CA ASP A 62 -22.67 3.25 -2.78
C ASP A 62 -22.04 2.32 -3.83
N GLY A 63 -20.71 2.24 -3.90
CA GLY A 63 -19.96 1.32 -4.77
C GLY A 63 -19.69 1.83 -6.18
N TYR A 64 -19.83 3.12 -6.45
CA TYR A 64 -19.44 3.67 -7.75
C TYR A 64 -17.94 3.99 -7.75
N THR A 65 -17.24 3.53 -8.78
CA THR A 65 -15.81 3.81 -8.96
C THR A 65 -15.61 5.31 -9.18
N ILE A 66 -14.57 5.82 -8.55
CA ILE A 66 -14.18 7.24 -8.61
C ILE A 66 -12.71 7.38 -8.99
N THR A 67 -12.37 8.53 -9.53
CA THR A 67 -10.99 8.92 -9.83
C THR A 67 -10.79 10.40 -9.56
N LYS A 68 -9.54 10.81 -9.36
CA LYS A 68 -9.20 12.23 -9.29
C LYS A 68 -9.16 12.81 -10.68
N ASP A 69 -9.98 13.82 -10.92
CA ASP A 69 -9.98 14.58 -12.18
C ASP A 69 -8.74 15.47 -12.22
N LEU A 70 -7.91 15.29 -13.26
CA LEU A 70 -6.63 16.00 -13.36
C LEU A 70 -6.77 17.49 -13.66
N LYS A 71 -7.90 17.94 -14.20
CA LYS A 71 -8.15 19.36 -14.52
C LYS A 71 -8.60 20.15 -13.30
N THR A 72 -9.47 19.54 -12.49
CA THR A 72 -10.12 20.21 -11.36
C THR A 72 -9.51 19.81 -10.01
N GLY A 73 -8.76 18.70 -9.97
CA GLY A 73 -8.26 18.10 -8.73
C GLY A 73 -9.34 17.43 -7.88
N LYS A 74 -10.62 17.50 -8.29
CA LYS A 74 -11.74 16.92 -7.56
C LYS A 74 -11.81 15.40 -7.71
N PHE A 75 -12.32 14.71 -6.70
CA PHE A 75 -12.74 13.32 -6.82
C PHE A 75 -14.08 13.26 -7.55
N CYS A 76 -14.05 12.64 -8.72
CA CYS A 76 -15.20 12.54 -9.62
C CYS A 76 -15.58 11.08 -9.84
N TYR A 77 -16.85 10.84 -10.16
CA TYR A 77 -17.29 9.56 -10.66
C TYR A 77 -16.50 9.17 -11.91
N ALA A 78 -16.20 7.89 -12.05
CA ALA A 78 -15.42 7.35 -13.16
C ALA A 78 -16.18 6.28 -13.92
N ARG A 79 -15.86 6.16 -15.19
CA ARG A 79 -16.26 5.02 -16.05
C ARG A 79 -15.01 4.29 -16.51
N LEU A 80 -15.11 3.00 -16.67
CA LEU A 80 -14.07 2.21 -17.29
C LEU A 80 -13.96 2.59 -18.77
N ALA A 81 -12.75 2.81 -19.25
CA ALA A 81 -12.50 2.99 -20.68
C ALA A 81 -12.94 1.74 -21.47
N PRO A 82 -13.33 1.88 -22.75
CA PRO A 82 -13.80 0.75 -23.56
C PRO A 82 -12.78 -0.39 -23.68
N ASP A 83 -11.49 -0.07 -23.62
CA ASP A 83 -10.38 -1.03 -23.64
C ASP A 83 -10.13 -1.71 -22.30
N GLY A 84 -10.82 -1.30 -21.22
CA GLY A 84 -10.66 -1.84 -19.87
C GLY A 84 -9.32 -1.48 -19.19
N ARG A 85 -8.55 -0.55 -19.76
CA ARG A 85 -7.18 -0.26 -19.33
C ARG A 85 -7.05 0.94 -18.42
N SER A 86 -8.05 1.80 -18.35
CA SER A 86 -8.04 3.02 -17.54
C SER A 86 -9.41 3.41 -17.04
N PHE A 87 -9.45 4.28 -16.02
CA PHE A 87 -10.64 4.97 -15.59
C PHE A 87 -10.66 6.37 -16.17
N ILE A 88 -11.80 6.77 -16.71
CA ILE A 88 -12.05 8.09 -17.29
C ILE A 88 -12.94 8.85 -16.33
N SER A 89 -12.47 10.04 -15.88
CA SER A 89 -13.30 10.96 -15.11
C SER A 89 -14.52 11.39 -15.92
N THR A 90 -15.66 11.43 -15.28
CA THR A 90 -16.90 11.97 -15.87
C THR A 90 -16.99 13.49 -15.72
N GLY A 91 -16.04 14.11 -14.99
CA GLY A 91 -16.08 15.52 -14.59
C GLY A 91 -17.10 15.85 -13.51
N ARG A 92 -17.94 14.87 -13.10
CA ARG A 92 -18.94 15.06 -12.05
C ARG A 92 -18.34 14.73 -10.69
N ALA A 93 -18.25 15.71 -9.82
CA ALA A 93 -17.71 15.52 -8.48
C ALA A 93 -18.66 14.72 -7.57
N ILE A 94 -18.08 14.02 -6.59
CA ILE A 94 -18.83 13.36 -5.53
C ILE A 94 -19.52 14.43 -4.69
N GLY A 95 -20.80 14.23 -4.40
CA GLY A 95 -21.63 15.18 -3.63
C GLY A 95 -22.35 16.22 -4.51
N GLU A 96 -21.95 16.42 -5.75
CA GLU A 96 -22.73 17.22 -6.69
C GLU A 96 -23.96 16.43 -7.16
N GLY A 97 -25.15 16.87 -6.77
CA GLY A 97 -26.42 16.21 -7.04
C GLY A 97 -26.69 15.98 -8.54
N GLY A 98 -27.32 14.87 -8.86
CA GLY A 98 -27.72 14.48 -10.20
C GLY A 98 -27.25 13.07 -10.55
N GLY A 99 -28.14 12.12 -10.40
CA GLY A 99 -28.04 10.68 -10.55
C GLY A 99 -26.89 10.08 -11.38
N ASN A 100 -26.34 9.03 -10.83
CA ASN A 100 -25.35 8.16 -11.46
C ASN A 100 -25.98 7.20 -12.48
N GLN A 101 -27.01 7.63 -13.19
CA GLN A 101 -28.00 6.77 -13.88
C GLN A 101 -27.44 5.84 -14.95
N ASN A 102 -26.16 6.01 -15.38
CA ASN A 102 -25.55 5.15 -16.40
C ASN A 102 -24.16 4.62 -16.00
N LEU A 103 -23.80 4.71 -14.71
CA LEU A 103 -22.51 4.21 -14.25
C LEU A 103 -22.65 2.81 -13.64
N LYS A 104 -21.76 1.91 -14.02
CA LYS A 104 -21.67 0.60 -13.40
C LYS A 104 -20.92 0.71 -12.08
N LYS A 105 -21.42 0.00 -11.06
CA LYS A 105 -20.74 -0.14 -9.77
C LYS A 105 -19.60 -1.16 -9.86
N GLY A 106 -18.63 -1.07 -8.96
CA GLY A 106 -17.59 -2.07 -8.79
C GLY A 106 -16.69 -2.27 -10.01
N GLN A 107 -16.48 -1.25 -10.83
CA GLN A 107 -15.64 -1.38 -12.02
C GLN A 107 -14.19 -1.67 -11.65
N ARG A 108 -13.54 -2.54 -12.42
CA ARG A 108 -12.12 -2.92 -12.23
C ARG A 108 -11.41 -2.90 -13.58
N LEU A 109 -10.14 -2.51 -13.56
CA LEU A 109 -9.26 -2.64 -14.72
C LEU A 109 -9.02 -4.12 -15.03
N LEU A 110 -8.62 -4.40 -16.26
CA LEU A 110 -8.13 -5.72 -16.65
C LEU A 110 -7.01 -6.19 -15.70
N PRO A 111 -6.96 -7.48 -15.35
CA PRO A 111 -5.94 -8.02 -14.46
C PRO A 111 -4.51 -7.73 -14.92
N SER A 112 -4.23 -7.79 -16.23
CA SER A 112 -2.94 -7.42 -16.82
C SER A 112 -2.55 -5.99 -16.51
N MET A 113 -3.49 -5.04 -16.67
CA MET A 113 -3.25 -3.63 -16.37
C MET A 113 -2.99 -3.36 -14.90
N ARG A 114 -3.72 -4.04 -14.01
CA ARG A 114 -3.45 -3.93 -12.57
C ARG A 114 -2.03 -4.37 -12.24
N GLY A 115 -1.58 -5.49 -12.81
CA GLY A 115 -0.21 -5.99 -12.64
C GLY A 115 0.84 -5.00 -13.17
N GLU A 116 0.62 -4.43 -14.36
CA GLU A 116 1.51 -3.42 -14.94
C GLU A 116 1.61 -2.16 -14.06
N LEU A 117 0.47 -1.65 -13.56
CA LEU A 117 0.43 -0.47 -12.69
C LEU A 117 1.10 -0.73 -11.34
N SER A 118 0.85 -1.88 -10.71
CA SER A 118 1.53 -2.27 -9.47
C SER A 118 3.05 -2.37 -9.69
N LYS A 119 3.50 -3.00 -10.76
CA LYS A 119 4.92 -3.12 -11.10
C LYS A 119 5.55 -1.74 -11.31
N ALA A 120 4.89 -0.86 -12.06
CA ALA A 120 5.36 0.51 -12.28
C ALA A 120 5.42 1.34 -10.99
N ALA A 121 4.46 1.15 -10.07
CA ALA A 121 4.47 1.81 -8.77
C ALA A 121 5.62 1.32 -7.89
N ARG A 122 5.87 0.00 -7.82
CA ARG A 122 7.01 -0.59 -7.11
C ARG A 122 8.34 -0.08 -7.63
N GLY A 123 8.50 0.00 -8.96
CA GLY A 123 9.71 0.53 -9.58
C GLY A 123 9.95 2.01 -9.22
N ARG A 124 8.90 2.85 -9.20
CA ARG A 124 9.01 4.27 -8.80
C ARG A 124 9.39 4.45 -7.34
N LEU A 125 8.94 3.57 -6.45
CA LEU A 125 9.29 3.58 -5.03
C LEU A 125 10.65 2.94 -4.74
N GLY A 126 11.35 2.39 -5.74
CA GLY A 126 12.61 1.69 -5.59
C GLY A 126 12.52 0.39 -4.78
N VAL A 127 11.32 -0.14 -4.57
CA VAL A 127 11.10 -1.35 -3.75
C VAL A 127 11.77 -2.55 -4.39
N ASP A 128 11.59 -2.72 -5.71
CA ASP A 128 12.18 -3.85 -6.43
C ASP A 128 13.70 -3.75 -6.51
N GLU A 129 14.24 -2.54 -6.66
CA GLU A 129 15.69 -2.30 -6.69
C GLU A 129 16.32 -2.52 -5.32
N ARG A 130 15.71 -2.02 -4.25
CA ARG A 130 16.17 -2.25 -2.87
C ARG A 130 16.16 -3.74 -2.53
N GLY A 131 15.11 -4.47 -2.89
CA GLY A 131 15.01 -5.92 -2.68
C GLY A 131 16.13 -6.66 -3.41
N ARG A 132 16.43 -6.29 -4.66
CA ARG A 132 17.52 -6.86 -5.44
C ARG A 132 18.89 -6.56 -4.82
N LEU A 133 19.14 -5.32 -4.39
CA LEU A 133 20.39 -4.93 -3.74
C LEU A 133 20.60 -5.67 -2.42
N LEU A 134 19.55 -5.79 -1.60
CA LEU A 134 19.63 -6.55 -0.34
C LEU A 134 19.91 -8.03 -0.59
N ALA A 135 19.29 -8.63 -1.59
CA ALA A 135 19.56 -10.03 -1.97
C ALA A 135 20.99 -10.21 -2.48
N GLU A 136 21.51 -9.28 -3.27
CA GLU A 136 22.88 -9.29 -3.75
C GLU A 136 23.90 -9.14 -2.61
N VAL A 137 23.66 -8.23 -1.67
CA VAL A 137 24.49 -8.06 -0.46
C VAL A 137 24.43 -9.34 0.38
N ALA A 138 23.26 -9.89 0.64
CA ALA A 138 23.09 -11.12 1.40
C ALA A 138 23.81 -12.32 0.75
N ALA A 139 23.81 -12.40 -0.59
CA ALA A 139 24.53 -13.45 -1.31
C ALA A 139 26.05 -13.31 -1.26
N LYS A 140 26.56 -12.09 -1.11
CA LYS A 140 28.00 -11.80 -1.01
C LYS A 140 28.55 -11.98 0.41
N VAL A 141 27.70 -11.77 1.41
CA VAL A 141 28.10 -11.87 2.83
C VAL A 141 28.04 -13.34 3.25
N ARG A 142 29.19 -13.90 3.60
CA ARG A 142 29.29 -15.28 4.10
C ARG A 142 29.36 -15.27 5.63
N PRO A 143 28.83 -16.30 6.33
CA PRO A 143 28.87 -16.40 7.78
C PRO A 143 30.25 -16.19 8.40
N LYS A 144 31.31 -16.68 7.71
CA LYS A 144 32.71 -16.51 8.14
C LYS A 144 33.20 -15.05 8.14
N ASP A 145 32.55 -14.18 7.35
CA ASP A 145 32.94 -12.77 7.28
C ASP A 145 32.55 -12.02 8.58
N PHE A 146 31.73 -12.63 9.43
CA PHE A 146 31.38 -12.15 10.78
C PHE A 146 32.21 -12.77 11.92
N GLY A 147 33.24 -13.58 11.61
CA GLY A 147 34.14 -14.15 12.61
C GLY A 147 33.52 -15.19 13.54
N TYR A 148 32.42 -15.82 13.14
CA TYR A 148 31.77 -16.89 13.91
C TYR A 148 32.59 -18.18 14.00
N ASP A 149 33.62 -18.34 13.15
CA ASP A 149 34.49 -19.53 13.11
C ASP A 149 35.47 -19.62 14.31
N LYS A 150 35.47 -18.60 15.18
CA LYS A 150 36.41 -18.55 16.35
C LYS A 150 35.82 -19.13 17.64
N TRP A 151 34.60 -19.68 17.59
CA TRP A 151 33.87 -20.15 18.78
C TRP A 151 33.52 -21.64 18.76
N THR A 152 34.18 -22.44 17.91
CA THR A 152 34.11 -23.92 17.90
C THR A 152 35.36 -24.53 18.43
#